data_9c0ac61844a1d604ee776d1157273d30
#
_entry.id   9c0ac61844a1d604ee776d1157273d30
#
_cell.length_a   1.000
_cell.length_b   1.000
_cell.length_c   1.000
_cell.angle_alpha   90.00
_cell.angle_beta   90.00
_cell.angle_gamma   90.00
#
_symmetry.space_group_name_H-M   'P 1'
#
loop_
_entity.id
_entity.type
_entity.pdbx_description
1 polymer ?
#
loop_
_entity_poly.entity_id
_entity_poly.type
_entity_poly.pdbx_seq_one_letter_code
_entity_poly.pdbx_strand_id
1 'polypeptide(L)'
;MAGGNFRYSLAVFNSGSQLLHETLIKPDWLPALEAARFQALCSVGSISGKETISPSWHPSCGQPYISGVRACVNVGSNGEGAIDIPMTYFRPHADAVVTALVQSGALVEGEQILYSVSAFLVPDEPVTEKLSYGSLSVERQCPLRGARSIAEFECNIKATIGSGGANFPVFIPKAILDEAEALKEGAGDVETGGIVIGHLWQDPAAGPFVVVTAFIPARHTLAEKTRLTFTPETWADVNAAINLRTAGESYVGWIHTHPCRVWCHCPEPEKKVNCGYSLDFFSTTDAYLHRCVFYGAHQIAVVLGDRFLSGKGWKTTYSGYGWDHGIIVSRQFYITDGSVERQSFEKRETNGKTTAG
;
A
#
# COMPACT_ATOMS: atom_id res chain seq x y z
N MET A 1 -20.26 -21.82 5.17
CA MET A 1 -20.37 -21.63 6.64
C MET A 1 -20.67 -20.18 6.88
N ALA A 2 -21.68 -19.79 7.65
CA ALA A 2 -21.97 -18.41 7.99
C ALA A 2 -20.75 -17.86 8.76
N GLY A 3 -20.21 -16.73 8.32
CA GLY A 3 -19.09 -16.11 9.00
C GLY A 3 -19.52 -15.67 10.39
N GLY A 4 -19.07 -16.39 11.42
CA GLY A 4 -19.33 -16.04 12.80
C GLY A 4 -18.66 -14.72 13.16
N ASN A 5 -19.26 -14.03 14.13
CA ASN A 5 -18.64 -12.81 14.67
C ASN A 5 -17.55 -13.23 15.67
N PHE A 6 -16.30 -12.81 15.47
CA PHE A 6 -15.17 -13.21 16.32
C PHE A 6 -14.60 -12.01 17.06
N ARG A 7 -14.22 -12.23 18.32
CA ARG A 7 -13.33 -11.34 19.09
C ARG A 7 -11.93 -11.92 19.07
N TYR A 8 -10.94 -11.03 19.01
CA TYR A 8 -9.53 -11.41 18.94
C TYR A 8 -8.80 -10.94 20.18
N SER A 9 -7.96 -11.82 20.76
CA SER A 9 -7.04 -11.52 21.86
C SER A 9 -5.61 -11.68 21.36
N LEU A 10 -4.77 -10.70 21.66
CA LEU A 10 -3.33 -10.72 21.38
C LEU A 10 -2.59 -10.96 22.69
N ALA A 11 -1.74 -11.97 22.72
CA ALA A 11 -0.82 -12.26 23.82
C ALA A 11 0.62 -12.03 23.36
N VAL A 12 1.41 -11.31 24.17
CA VAL A 12 2.83 -11.02 23.93
C VAL A 12 3.65 -11.72 24.99
N PHE A 13 4.72 -12.39 24.55
CA PHE A 13 5.61 -13.19 25.39
C PHE A 13 7.07 -12.74 25.24
N ASN A 14 7.88 -12.93 26.27
CA ASN A 14 9.32 -12.82 26.13
C ASN A 14 9.93 -14.04 25.40
N SER A 15 11.22 -14.02 25.16
CA SER A 15 11.96 -15.11 24.50
C SER A 15 11.91 -16.42 25.26
N GLY A 16 11.65 -16.41 26.59
CA GLY A 16 11.44 -17.56 27.45
C GLY A 16 9.99 -18.09 27.46
N SER A 17 9.13 -17.60 26.58
CA SER A 17 7.70 -17.96 26.49
C SER A 17 6.87 -17.58 27.73
N GLN A 18 7.36 -16.67 28.56
CA GLN A 18 6.58 -16.12 29.67
C GLN A 18 5.63 -15.03 29.11
N LEU A 19 4.36 -15.09 29.47
CA LEU A 19 3.37 -14.10 29.13
C LEU A 19 3.72 -12.74 29.77
N LEU A 20 3.88 -11.71 28.94
CA LEU A 20 4.12 -10.34 29.36
C LEU A 20 2.83 -9.52 29.40
N HIS A 21 1.98 -9.69 28.40
CA HIS A 21 0.73 -8.94 28.28
C HIS A 21 -0.29 -9.70 27.42
N GLU A 22 -1.56 -9.55 27.78
CA GLU A 22 -2.67 -10.02 26.95
C GLU A 22 -3.75 -8.94 26.88
N THR A 23 -4.29 -8.72 25.70
CA THR A 23 -5.32 -7.69 25.47
C THR A 23 -6.24 -8.07 24.33
N LEU A 24 -7.48 -7.60 24.40
CA LEU A 24 -8.41 -7.66 23.27
C LEU A 24 -7.98 -6.64 22.22
N ILE A 25 -7.98 -7.08 20.97
CA ILE A 25 -7.67 -6.23 19.83
C ILE A 25 -8.89 -6.12 18.90
N LYS A 26 -8.94 -5.00 18.20
CA LYS A 26 -9.94 -4.73 17.16
C LYS A 26 -9.22 -4.48 15.83
N PRO A 27 -8.94 -5.53 15.05
CA PRO A 27 -8.25 -5.37 13.78
C PRO A 27 -9.07 -4.56 12.79
N ASP A 28 -8.39 -3.74 12.00
CA ASP A 28 -8.97 -3.10 10.83
C ASP A 28 -8.95 -4.09 9.67
N TRP A 29 -10.10 -4.60 9.27
CA TRP A 29 -10.23 -5.61 8.23
C TRP A 29 -10.29 -5.04 6.81
N LEU A 30 -10.38 -3.72 6.65
CA LEU A 30 -10.52 -3.10 5.33
C LEU A 30 -9.38 -3.50 4.38
N PRO A 31 -8.09 -3.46 4.76
CA PRO A 31 -7.02 -3.85 3.85
C PRO A 31 -7.07 -5.33 3.44
N ALA A 32 -7.45 -6.22 4.35
CA ALA A 32 -7.60 -7.65 4.04
C ALA A 32 -8.75 -7.90 3.06
N LEU A 33 -9.89 -7.24 3.28
CA LEU A 33 -11.03 -7.32 2.38
C LEU A 33 -10.74 -6.69 1.02
N GLU A 34 -10.02 -5.56 0.96
CA GLU A 34 -9.60 -4.96 -0.31
C GLU A 34 -8.67 -5.88 -1.11
N ALA A 35 -7.77 -6.59 -0.46
CA ALA A 35 -6.92 -7.57 -1.13
C ALA A 35 -7.76 -8.71 -1.75
N ALA A 36 -8.73 -9.25 -1.00
CA ALA A 36 -9.66 -10.28 -1.50
C ALA A 36 -10.54 -9.75 -2.63
N ARG A 37 -11.08 -8.53 -2.50
CA ARG A 37 -11.87 -7.86 -3.54
C ARG A 37 -11.08 -7.68 -4.82
N PHE A 38 -9.86 -7.16 -4.70
CA PHE A 38 -9.00 -6.93 -5.85
C PHE A 38 -8.72 -8.22 -6.61
N GLN A 39 -8.37 -9.30 -5.91
CA GLN A 39 -8.13 -10.61 -6.52
C GLN A 39 -9.40 -11.14 -7.21
N ALA A 40 -10.56 -11.04 -6.55
CA ALA A 40 -11.83 -11.46 -7.11
C ALA A 40 -12.21 -10.65 -8.37
N LEU A 41 -12.06 -9.31 -8.32
CA LEU A 41 -12.35 -8.42 -9.44
C LEU A 41 -11.47 -8.71 -10.66
N CYS A 42 -10.17 -8.99 -10.45
CA CYS A 42 -9.26 -9.37 -11.52
C CYS A 42 -9.65 -10.72 -12.17
N SER A 43 -10.31 -11.61 -11.41
CA SER A 43 -10.72 -12.93 -11.89
C SER A 43 -12.08 -12.92 -12.60
N VAL A 44 -13.06 -12.17 -12.09
CA VAL A 44 -14.46 -12.25 -12.54
C VAL A 44 -15.03 -10.93 -13.06
N GLY A 45 -14.29 -9.83 -12.95
CA GLY A 45 -14.66 -8.49 -13.46
C GLY A 45 -15.63 -7.70 -12.58
N SER A 46 -16.50 -8.34 -11.83
CA SER A 46 -17.44 -7.69 -10.90
C SER A 46 -17.67 -8.55 -9.66
N ILE A 47 -17.99 -7.92 -8.55
CA ILE A 47 -18.33 -8.57 -7.30
C ILE A 47 -19.62 -7.99 -6.73
N SER A 48 -20.45 -8.87 -6.20
CA SER A 48 -21.66 -8.52 -5.46
C SER A 48 -21.84 -9.51 -4.32
N GLY A 49 -22.15 -9.03 -3.14
CA GLY A 49 -22.51 -9.92 -2.05
C GLY A 49 -21.74 -9.70 -0.75
N LYS A 50 -21.86 -10.67 0.15
CA LYS A 50 -21.35 -10.57 1.51
C LYS A 50 -19.86 -10.85 1.55
N GLU A 51 -19.16 -10.03 2.31
CA GLU A 51 -17.75 -10.18 2.64
C GLU A 51 -17.62 -10.74 4.05
N THR A 52 -16.65 -11.62 4.25
CA THR A 52 -16.45 -12.26 5.56
C THR A 52 -14.97 -12.40 5.89
N ILE A 53 -14.67 -12.31 7.19
CA ILE A 53 -13.38 -12.67 7.76
C ILE A 53 -13.61 -13.85 8.68
N SER A 54 -12.81 -14.90 8.53
CA SER A 54 -12.86 -16.08 9.38
C SER A 54 -11.46 -16.46 9.89
N PRO A 55 -11.32 -16.95 11.13
CA PRO A 55 -10.04 -17.44 11.64
C PRO A 55 -9.56 -18.66 10.84
N SER A 56 -8.26 -18.69 10.54
CA SER A 56 -7.55 -19.89 10.11
C SER A 56 -6.90 -20.49 11.36
N TRP A 57 -7.43 -21.63 11.82
CA TRP A 57 -6.99 -22.24 13.10
C TRP A 57 -5.56 -22.78 12.99
N HIS A 58 -4.81 -22.67 14.09
CA HIS A 58 -3.46 -23.17 14.13
C HIS A 58 -3.45 -24.72 13.96
N PRO A 59 -2.68 -25.27 13.00
CA PRO A 59 -2.80 -26.68 12.64
C PRO A 59 -2.46 -27.65 13.79
N SER A 60 -1.59 -27.27 14.70
CA SER A 60 -1.16 -28.13 15.82
C SER A 60 -1.92 -27.85 17.11
N CYS A 61 -2.33 -26.60 17.38
CA CYS A 61 -2.97 -26.21 18.64
C CYS A 61 -4.49 -26.18 18.55
N GLY A 62 -5.04 -25.94 17.33
CA GLY A 62 -6.48 -25.77 17.15
C GLY A 62 -7.02 -24.51 17.83
N GLN A 63 -8.34 -24.46 18.03
CA GLN A 63 -9.01 -23.36 18.73
C GLN A 63 -8.51 -23.23 20.17
N PRO A 64 -8.38 -22.00 20.71
CA PRO A 64 -8.72 -20.70 20.08
C PRO A 64 -7.58 -20.08 19.26
N TYR A 65 -6.44 -20.73 19.11
CA TYR A 65 -5.24 -20.19 18.48
C TYR A 65 -5.38 -20.18 16.96
N ILE A 66 -4.97 -19.07 16.33
CA ILE A 66 -5.03 -18.91 14.88
C ILE A 66 -3.63 -18.87 14.26
N SER A 67 -3.52 -19.31 13.02
CA SER A 67 -2.33 -19.14 12.17
C SER A 67 -2.46 -17.95 11.20
N GLY A 68 -3.63 -17.34 11.15
CA GLY A 68 -3.99 -16.22 10.30
C GLY A 68 -5.48 -16.06 10.23
N VAL A 69 -5.96 -15.35 9.22
CA VAL A 69 -7.39 -15.24 8.90
C VAL A 69 -7.62 -15.43 7.41
N ARG A 70 -8.82 -15.84 7.05
CA ARG A 70 -9.26 -15.93 5.66
C ARG A 70 -10.25 -14.81 5.36
N ALA A 71 -9.92 -13.97 4.38
CA ALA A 71 -10.81 -12.96 3.86
C ALA A 71 -11.53 -13.50 2.61
N CYS A 72 -12.84 -13.45 2.62
CA CYS A 72 -13.68 -14.01 1.56
C CYS A 72 -14.62 -12.95 1.01
N VAL A 73 -14.81 -12.98 -0.32
CA VAL A 73 -15.73 -12.11 -1.04
C VAL A 73 -16.61 -12.98 -1.93
N ASN A 74 -17.91 -12.84 -1.81
CA ASN A 74 -18.84 -13.56 -2.66
C ASN A 74 -18.88 -12.97 -4.07
N VAL A 75 -18.67 -13.79 -5.08
CA VAL A 75 -18.71 -13.43 -6.51
C VAL A 75 -19.99 -13.91 -7.21
N GLY A 76 -21.06 -14.06 -6.47
CA GLY A 76 -22.37 -14.48 -6.97
C GLY A 76 -22.39 -15.95 -7.40
N SER A 77 -22.92 -16.24 -8.59
CA SER A 77 -23.00 -17.60 -9.11
C SER A 77 -21.64 -18.23 -9.42
N ASN A 78 -20.57 -17.43 -9.48
CA ASN A 78 -19.21 -17.88 -9.82
C ASN A 78 -18.42 -18.38 -8.61
N GLY A 79 -19.03 -18.37 -7.41
CA GLY A 79 -18.42 -18.90 -6.20
C GLY A 79 -17.90 -17.84 -5.24
N GLU A 80 -16.75 -18.08 -4.63
CA GLU A 80 -16.14 -17.24 -3.60
C GLU A 80 -14.70 -16.93 -3.96
N GLY A 81 -14.34 -15.63 -3.95
CA GLY A 81 -12.95 -15.17 -3.96
C GLY A 81 -12.42 -15.16 -2.53
N ALA A 82 -11.31 -15.83 -2.26
CA ALA A 82 -10.76 -15.90 -0.92
C ALA A 82 -9.25 -15.77 -0.92
N ILE A 83 -8.71 -15.06 0.08
CA ILE A 83 -7.27 -14.99 0.34
C ILE A 83 -6.96 -15.32 1.80
N ASP A 84 -5.82 -15.95 2.02
CA ASP A 84 -5.30 -16.21 3.35
C ASP A 84 -4.38 -15.06 3.79
N ILE A 85 -4.68 -14.49 4.93
CA ILE A 85 -3.99 -13.36 5.54
C ILE A 85 -3.11 -13.91 6.67
N PRO A 86 -1.78 -13.74 6.61
CA PRO A 86 -0.87 -14.32 7.59
C PRO A 86 -0.93 -13.62 8.96
N MET A 87 -0.35 -14.25 9.98
CA MET A 87 -0.22 -13.70 11.34
C MET A 87 0.46 -12.34 11.41
N THR A 88 1.34 -12.03 10.44
CA THR A 88 1.99 -10.73 10.34
C THR A 88 1.02 -9.55 10.17
N TYR A 89 -0.22 -9.81 9.79
CA TYR A 89 -1.30 -8.82 9.77
C TYR A 89 -1.55 -8.18 11.14
N PHE A 90 -1.32 -8.94 12.21
CA PHE A 90 -1.51 -8.48 13.58
C PHE A 90 -0.28 -7.80 14.18
N ARG A 91 0.84 -7.78 13.45
CA ARG A 91 2.10 -7.19 13.92
C ARG A 91 1.95 -5.74 14.41
N PRO A 92 1.20 -4.83 13.74
CA PRO A 92 1.03 -3.47 14.25
C PRO A 92 0.40 -3.39 15.64
N HIS A 93 -0.48 -4.34 15.98
CA HIS A 93 -1.05 -4.44 17.33
C HIS A 93 -0.02 -4.93 18.34
N ALA A 94 0.81 -5.92 17.97
CA ALA A 94 1.90 -6.41 18.81
C ALA A 94 2.95 -5.31 19.05
N ASP A 95 3.34 -4.58 18.00
CA ASP A 95 4.30 -3.48 18.08
C ASP A 95 3.79 -2.36 19.02
N ALA A 96 2.50 -2.04 18.98
CA ALA A 96 1.90 -1.06 19.90
C ALA A 96 1.98 -1.50 21.36
N VAL A 97 1.70 -2.79 21.65
CA VAL A 97 1.83 -3.36 23.00
C VAL A 97 3.29 -3.36 23.45
N VAL A 98 4.22 -3.79 22.60
CA VAL A 98 5.67 -3.80 22.89
C VAL A 98 6.16 -2.39 23.20
N THR A 99 5.77 -1.40 22.41
CA THR A 99 6.11 0.01 22.65
C THR A 99 5.65 0.47 24.04
N ALA A 100 4.42 0.12 24.43
CA ALA A 100 3.91 0.47 25.77
C ALA A 100 4.68 -0.25 26.89
N LEU A 101 5.06 -1.51 26.69
CA LEU A 101 5.86 -2.29 27.65
C LEU A 101 7.27 -1.71 27.82
N VAL A 102 7.91 -1.26 26.74
CA VAL A 102 9.22 -0.59 26.80
C VAL A 102 9.09 0.76 27.52
N GLN A 103 8.09 1.56 27.20
CA GLN A 103 7.84 2.85 27.85
C GLN A 103 7.57 2.73 29.36
N SER A 104 6.93 1.64 29.78
CA SER A 104 6.67 1.34 31.21
C SER A 104 7.87 0.72 31.93
N GLY A 105 8.95 0.38 31.23
CA GLY A 105 10.11 -0.32 31.78
C GLY A 105 9.89 -1.83 32.04
N ALA A 106 8.78 -2.39 31.57
CA ALA A 106 8.49 -3.81 31.71
C ALA A 106 9.22 -4.68 30.65
N LEU A 107 9.77 -4.06 29.62
CA LEU A 107 10.56 -4.68 28.56
C LEU A 107 11.77 -3.78 28.24
N VAL A 108 12.90 -4.38 27.90
CA VAL A 108 14.10 -3.65 27.47
C VAL A 108 14.09 -3.50 25.95
N GLU A 109 14.50 -2.32 25.46
CA GLU A 109 14.62 -2.06 24.03
C GLU A 109 15.59 -3.04 23.35
N GLY A 110 15.17 -3.65 22.23
CA GLY A 110 15.96 -4.66 21.50
C GLY A 110 15.76 -6.11 21.99
N GLU A 111 14.96 -6.32 23.03
CA GLU A 111 14.61 -7.66 23.51
C GLU A 111 13.70 -8.39 22.50
N GLN A 112 13.99 -9.67 22.26
CA GLN A 112 13.15 -10.49 21.38
C GLN A 112 11.83 -10.84 22.05
N ILE A 113 10.74 -10.65 21.31
CA ILE A 113 9.39 -11.01 21.75
C ILE A 113 8.75 -12.00 20.78
N LEU A 114 7.80 -12.76 21.31
CA LEU A 114 6.88 -13.59 20.54
C LEU A 114 5.46 -13.07 20.76
N TYR A 115 4.58 -13.29 19.80
CA TYR A 115 3.16 -13.02 20.00
C TYR A 115 2.28 -14.12 19.40
N SER A 116 1.11 -14.29 19.96
CA SER A 116 0.06 -15.15 19.43
C SER A 116 -1.27 -14.39 19.41
N VAL A 117 -2.16 -14.85 18.55
CA VAL A 117 -3.53 -14.31 18.49
C VAL A 117 -4.51 -15.48 18.65
N SER A 118 -5.52 -15.24 19.47
CA SER A 118 -6.64 -16.15 19.69
C SER A 118 -7.92 -15.53 19.17
N ALA A 119 -8.81 -16.33 18.60
CA ALA A 119 -10.13 -15.93 18.16
C ALA A 119 -11.23 -16.66 18.94
N PHE A 120 -12.22 -15.91 19.39
CA PHE A 120 -13.34 -16.44 20.17
C PHE A 120 -14.64 -16.10 19.48
N LEU A 121 -15.48 -17.09 19.23
CA LEU A 121 -16.78 -16.90 18.66
C LEU A 121 -17.65 -16.06 19.64
N VAL A 122 -18.20 -14.97 19.13
CA VAL A 122 -19.19 -14.19 19.87
C VAL A 122 -20.57 -14.73 19.49
N PRO A 123 -21.38 -15.16 20.47
CA PRO A 123 -22.78 -15.50 20.18
C PRO A 123 -23.46 -14.31 19.50
N ASP A 124 -24.23 -14.58 18.43
CA ASP A 124 -25.04 -13.55 17.79
C ASP A 124 -25.98 -12.95 18.84
N GLU A 125 -25.83 -11.67 19.14
CA GLU A 125 -26.85 -10.95 19.87
C GLU A 125 -28.14 -10.99 19.03
N PRO A 126 -29.30 -11.23 19.63
CA PRO A 126 -30.56 -11.24 18.89
C PRO A 126 -30.67 -9.91 18.15
N VAL A 127 -30.69 -10.00 16.82
CA VAL A 127 -30.85 -8.84 15.95
C VAL A 127 -32.19 -8.20 16.30
N THR A 128 -32.13 -7.13 17.08
CA THR A 128 -33.28 -6.20 17.15
C THR A 128 -33.48 -5.73 15.72
N GLU A 129 -34.61 -6.04 15.12
CA GLU A 129 -35.00 -5.69 13.76
C GLU A 129 -34.66 -4.21 13.51
N LYS A 130 -33.50 -3.97 12.89
CA LYS A 130 -33.24 -2.65 12.32
C LYS A 130 -34.16 -2.54 11.12
N LEU A 131 -35.12 -1.64 11.20
CA LEU A 131 -35.93 -1.23 10.06
C LEU A 131 -34.98 -0.93 8.90
N SER A 132 -34.94 -1.82 7.92
CA SER A 132 -34.06 -1.64 6.74
C SER A 132 -34.80 -0.71 5.79
N TYR A 133 -34.44 0.54 5.77
CA TYR A 133 -34.87 1.49 4.74
C TYR A 133 -34.12 1.22 3.43
N GLY A 134 -34.51 0.17 2.73
CA GLY A 134 -33.95 -0.19 1.45
C GLY A 134 -32.51 -0.76 1.52
N SER A 135 -32.15 -1.63 0.62
CA SER A 135 -30.77 -2.07 0.42
C SER A 135 -30.17 -1.28 -0.74
N LEU A 136 -29.14 -0.48 -0.48
CA LEU A 136 -28.29 0.07 -1.53
C LEU A 136 -27.30 -1.01 -1.93
N SER A 137 -27.47 -1.60 -3.11
CA SER A 137 -26.45 -2.48 -3.68
C SER A 137 -25.45 -1.64 -4.49
N VAL A 138 -24.21 -1.59 -4.05
CA VAL A 138 -23.11 -0.96 -4.79
C VAL A 138 -22.34 -2.08 -5.49
N GLU A 139 -22.49 -2.16 -6.80
CA GLU A 139 -21.64 -3.05 -7.61
C GLU A 139 -20.28 -2.39 -7.80
N ARG A 140 -19.24 -3.05 -7.32
CA ARG A 140 -17.86 -2.61 -7.56
C ARG A 140 -17.37 -3.17 -8.89
N GLN A 141 -16.95 -2.28 -9.76
CA GLN A 141 -16.34 -2.66 -11.05
C GLN A 141 -14.84 -2.88 -10.88
N CYS A 142 -14.29 -3.75 -11.74
CA CYS A 142 -12.87 -3.99 -11.81
C CYS A 142 -12.13 -2.69 -12.22
N PRO A 143 -11.08 -2.28 -11.47
CA PRO A 143 -10.28 -1.12 -11.83
C PRO A 143 -9.38 -1.37 -13.06
N LEU A 144 -9.35 -2.59 -13.61
CA LEU A 144 -8.59 -2.94 -14.80
C LEU A 144 -9.10 -2.17 -16.02
N ARG A 145 -8.17 -1.51 -16.72
CA ARG A 145 -8.48 -0.79 -17.96
C ARG A 145 -8.74 -1.71 -19.14
N GLY A 146 -8.06 -2.87 -19.20
CA GLY A 146 -8.14 -3.83 -20.28
C GLY A 146 -6.92 -4.74 -20.34
N ALA A 147 -6.84 -5.53 -21.39
CA ALA A 147 -5.70 -6.40 -21.64
C ALA A 147 -4.57 -5.64 -22.34
N ARG A 148 -3.32 -5.85 -21.90
CA ARG A 148 -2.12 -5.33 -22.53
C ARG A 148 -0.92 -6.21 -22.20
N SER A 149 0.03 -6.35 -23.13
CA SER A 149 1.23 -7.13 -22.87
C SER A 149 2.22 -6.38 -21.96
N ILE A 150 2.64 -7.04 -20.88
CA ILE A 150 3.67 -6.53 -19.98
C ILE A 150 5.03 -6.39 -20.68
N ALA A 151 5.31 -7.25 -21.67
CA ALA A 151 6.56 -7.22 -22.41
C ALA A 151 6.82 -5.89 -23.13
N GLU A 152 5.76 -5.12 -23.46
CA GLU A 152 5.90 -3.79 -24.03
C GLU A 152 6.64 -2.82 -23.08
N PHE A 153 6.54 -3.04 -21.77
CA PHE A 153 7.16 -2.21 -20.74
C PHE A 153 8.49 -2.80 -20.27
N GLU A 154 8.60 -4.12 -20.18
CA GLU A 154 9.81 -4.80 -19.74
C GLU A 154 11.01 -4.52 -20.63
N CYS A 155 10.82 -4.41 -21.94
CA CYS A 155 11.91 -4.08 -22.88
C CYS A 155 12.47 -2.65 -22.66
N ASN A 156 11.78 -1.78 -21.95
CA ASN A 156 12.16 -0.40 -21.66
C ASN A 156 12.64 -0.17 -20.22
N ILE A 157 12.85 -1.24 -19.45
CA ILE A 157 13.38 -1.14 -18.08
C ILE A 157 14.82 -0.63 -18.11
N LYS A 158 15.08 0.46 -17.36
CA LYS A 158 16.40 1.04 -17.14
C LYS A 158 16.98 0.69 -15.78
N ALA A 159 16.12 0.51 -14.80
CA ALA A 159 16.53 0.11 -13.45
C ALA A 159 15.37 -0.61 -12.72
N THR A 160 15.75 -1.46 -11.78
CA THR A 160 14.85 -2.13 -10.84
C THR A 160 15.15 -1.61 -9.45
N ILE A 161 14.13 -1.15 -8.74
CA ILE A 161 14.24 -0.59 -7.40
C ILE A 161 13.57 -1.53 -6.39
N GLY A 162 14.28 -1.81 -5.30
CA GLY A 162 13.78 -2.70 -4.24
C GLY A 162 14.04 -4.18 -4.50
N SER A 163 13.79 -5.00 -3.51
CA SER A 163 14.03 -6.46 -3.49
C SER A 163 12.85 -7.21 -2.87
N GLY A 164 11.65 -6.72 -3.00
CA GLY A 164 10.44 -7.40 -2.51
C GLY A 164 9.79 -8.23 -3.60
N GLY A 165 9.18 -9.36 -3.26
CA GLY A 165 8.25 -10.03 -4.17
C GLY A 165 7.11 -9.07 -4.50
N ALA A 166 6.90 -8.79 -5.78
CA ALA A 166 5.78 -7.96 -6.19
C ALA A 166 4.58 -8.86 -6.44
N ASN A 167 3.45 -8.60 -5.79
CA ASN A 167 2.19 -9.25 -6.16
C ASN A 167 1.84 -8.96 -7.63
N PHE A 168 2.28 -7.81 -8.14
CA PHE A 168 2.22 -7.43 -9.54
C PHE A 168 3.20 -6.28 -9.83
N PRO A 169 3.75 -6.21 -11.06
CA PRO A 169 4.75 -5.21 -11.46
C PRO A 169 4.20 -3.78 -11.47
N VAL A 170 5.06 -2.81 -11.16
CA VAL A 170 4.78 -1.38 -11.29
C VAL A 170 5.87 -0.74 -12.15
N PHE A 171 5.47 -0.05 -13.21
CA PHE A 171 6.36 0.66 -14.14
C PHE A 171 6.22 2.16 -13.95
N ILE A 172 7.33 2.84 -13.72
CA ILE A 172 7.39 4.30 -13.49
C ILE A 172 8.38 4.92 -14.47
N PRO A 173 7.94 5.81 -15.37
CA PRO A 173 8.84 6.56 -16.23
C PRO A 173 9.84 7.38 -15.43
N LYS A 174 11.12 7.37 -15.83
CA LYS A 174 12.20 8.15 -15.18
C LYS A 174 11.84 9.63 -15.04
N ALA A 175 11.21 10.20 -16.06
CA ALA A 175 10.79 11.60 -16.05
C ALA A 175 9.90 11.97 -14.86
N ILE A 176 9.03 11.05 -14.41
CA ILE A 176 8.17 11.24 -13.23
C ILE A 176 9.00 11.33 -11.95
N LEU A 177 10.02 10.49 -11.82
CA LEU A 177 10.92 10.55 -10.67
C LEU A 177 11.78 11.82 -10.70
N ASP A 178 12.20 12.26 -11.90
CA ASP A 178 12.94 13.51 -12.06
C ASP A 178 12.13 14.74 -11.66
N GLU A 179 10.82 14.75 -11.99
CA GLU A 179 9.90 15.79 -11.52
C GLU A 179 9.78 15.80 -9.99
N ALA A 180 9.69 14.63 -9.37
CA ALA A 180 9.63 14.52 -7.91
C ALA A 180 10.95 14.92 -7.23
N GLU A 181 12.11 14.61 -7.85
CA GLU A 181 13.42 15.08 -7.38
C GLU A 181 13.52 16.60 -7.44
N ALA A 182 13.11 17.22 -8.55
CA ALA A 182 13.11 18.67 -8.68
C ALA A 182 12.21 19.35 -7.64
N LEU A 183 11.07 18.75 -7.33
CA LEU A 183 10.19 19.22 -6.26
C LEU A 183 10.87 19.13 -4.90
N LYS A 184 11.58 18.03 -4.60
CA LYS A 184 12.36 17.83 -3.36
C LYS A 184 13.43 18.91 -3.20
N GLU A 185 14.20 19.19 -4.25
CA GLU A 185 15.25 20.21 -4.20
C GLU A 185 14.70 21.60 -3.91
N GLY A 186 13.50 21.92 -4.42
CA GLY A 186 12.82 23.19 -4.16
C GLY A 186 12.22 23.33 -2.77
N ALA A 187 11.90 22.21 -2.10
CA ALA A 187 11.22 22.20 -0.81
C ALA A 187 12.14 22.39 0.41
N GLY A 188 13.46 22.17 0.25
CA GLY A 188 14.44 22.35 1.33
C GLY A 188 14.39 21.27 2.41
N ASP A 189 13.95 21.61 3.62
CA ASP A 189 13.99 20.74 4.81
C ASP A 189 12.63 20.10 5.16
N VAL A 190 11.60 20.37 4.36
CA VAL A 190 10.26 19.82 4.57
C VAL A 190 9.96 18.67 3.62
N GLU A 191 9.13 17.74 4.07
CA GLU A 191 8.58 16.70 3.19
C GLU A 191 7.67 17.32 2.15
N THR A 192 7.78 16.83 0.93
CA THR A 192 6.91 17.21 -0.18
C THR A 192 6.53 15.98 -0.99
N GLY A 193 5.63 16.13 -1.93
CA GLY A 193 5.22 15.01 -2.77
C GLY A 193 4.01 15.30 -3.62
N GLY A 194 3.36 14.26 -4.07
CA GLY A 194 2.17 14.36 -4.89
C GLY A 194 1.57 12.99 -5.22
N ILE A 195 0.53 13.03 -6.00
CA ILE A 195 -0.23 11.86 -6.41
C ILE A 195 0.30 11.37 -7.76
N VAL A 196 0.49 10.06 -7.90
CA VAL A 196 0.76 9.45 -9.21
C VAL A 196 -0.52 8.87 -9.77
N ILE A 197 -0.76 9.18 -11.04
CA ILE A 197 -1.88 8.67 -11.81
C ILE A 197 -1.38 7.72 -12.90
N GLY A 198 -2.24 6.83 -13.34
CA GLY A 198 -1.87 5.83 -14.33
C GLY A 198 -2.97 4.82 -14.60
N HIS A 199 -2.54 3.67 -15.06
CA HIS A 199 -3.43 2.59 -15.46
C HIS A 199 -3.07 1.28 -14.78
N LEU A 200 -4.10 0.52 -14.45
CA LEU A 200 -3.99 -0.89 -14.10
C LEU A 200 -4.36 -1.72 -15.33
N TRP A 201 -3.43 -2.52 -15.83
CA TRP A 201 -3.58 -3.40 -16.99
C TRP A 201 -3.58 -4.86 -16.58
N GLN A 202 -4.12 -5.72 -17.43
CA GLN A 202 -4.07 -7.17 -17.30
C GLN A 202 -3.23 -7.76 -18.44
N ASP A 203 -2.09 -8.37 -18.10
CA ASP A 203 -1.41 -9.26 -19.05
C ASP A 203 -2.06 -10.65 -18.97
N PRO A 204 -2.38 -11.28 -20.13
CA PRO A 204 -3.04 -12.58 -20.14
C PRO A 204 -2.24 -13.73 -19.49
N ALA A 205 -0.90 -13.61 -19.46
CA ALA A 205 -0.01 -14.63 -18.91
C ALA A 205 0.57 -14.25 -17.54
N ALA A 206 0.95 -12.97 -17.36
CA ALA A 206 1.65 -12.50 -16.17
C ALA A 206 0.72 -11.89 -15.09
N GLY A 207 -0.56 -11.65 -15.42
CA GLY A 207 -1.52 -11.06 -14.48
C GLY A 207 -1.55 -9.53 -14.49
N PRO A 208 -2.09 -8.89 -13.44
CA PRO A 208 -2.24 -7.44 -13.39
C PRO A 208 -0.90 -6.73 -13.20
N PHE A 209 -0.78 -5.53 -13.78
CA PHE A 209 0.37 -4.64 -13.59
C PHE A 209 -0.03 -3.18 -13.68
N VAL A 210 0.74 -2.31 -13.03
CA VAL A 210 0.51 -0.86 -12.95
C VAL A 210 1.49 -0.12 -13.84
N VAL A 211 0.98 0.86 -14.59
CA VAL A 211 1.80 1.80 -15.36
C VAL A 211 1.48 3.22 -14.91
N VAL A 212 2.46 3.89 -14.34
CA VAL A 212 2.35 5.30 -13.95
C VAL A 212 2.51 6.16 -15.21
N THR A 213 1.64 7.15 -15.39
CA THR A 213 1.62 8.02 -16.58
C THR A 213 1.88 9.48 -16.27
N ALA A 214 1.61 9.93 -15.05
CA ALA A 214 1.93 11.29 -14.62
C ALA A 214 2.08 11.40 -13.11
N PHE A 215 2.78 12.45 -12.69
CA PHE A 215 2.89 12.93 -11.32
C PHE A 215 2.15 14.27 -11.20
N ILE A 216 1.30 14.39 -10.21
CA ILE A 216 0.57 15.61 -9.89
C ILE A 216 1.12 16.13 -8.58
N PRO A 217 1.98 17.17 -8.58
CA PRO A 217 2.52 17.74 -7.36
C PRO A 217 1.42 18.26 -6.43
N ALA A 218 1.51 17.94 -5.16
CA ALA A 218 0.57 18.43 -4.16
C ALA A 218 0.97 19.85 -3.75
N ARG A 219 0.37 20.85 -4.39
CA ARG A 219 0.66 22.28 -4.14
C ARG A 219 0.00 22.82 -2.88
N HIS A 220 -1.07 22.17 -2.45
CA HIS A 220 -1.88 22.53 -1.27
C HIS A 220 -1.69 21.49 -0.18
N THR A 221 -0.46 21.36 0.33
CA THR A 221 -0.16 20.47 1.44
C THR A 221 0.04 21.24 2.72
N LEU A 222 -0.34 20.64 3.83
CA LEU A 222 0.20 21.03 5.13
C LEU A 222 1.52 20.26 5.26
N ALA A 223 2.60 20.88 4.81
CA ALA A 223 3.94 20.31 4.88
C ALA A 223 4.57 20.68 6.23
N GLU A 224 4.78 19.71 7.08
CA GLU A 224 5.62 19.79 8.27
C GLU A 224 6.96 19.10 7.97
N LYS A 225 7.95 19.28 8.86
CA LYS A 225 9.28 18.66 8.67
C LYS A 225 9.25 17.17 8.42
N THR A 226 8.27 16.47 9.01
CA THR A 226 8.17 15.00 9.00
C THR A 226 6.74 14.52 8.72
N ARG A 227 5.94 15.33 8.04
CA ARG A 227 4.55 14.96 7.75
C ARG A 227 4.05 15.65 6.49
N LEU A 228 3.55 14.85 5.57
CA LEU A 228 2.81 15.30 4.39
C LEU A 228 1.32 15.02 4.57
N THR A 229 0.47 16.02 4.35
CA THR A 229 -1.00 15.85 4.37
C THR A 229 -1.60 16.41 3.10
N PHE A 230 -2.34 15.59 2.36
CA PHE A 230 -3.07 16.01 1.16
C PHE A 230 -4.38 16.68 1.56
N THR A 231 -4.55 17.93 1.16
CA THR A 231 -5.77 18.70 1.44
C THR A 231 -6.86 18.42 0.39
N PRO A 232 -8.13 18.81 0.64
CA PRO A 232 -9.21 18.71 -0.34
C PRO A 232 -8.88 19.40 -1.67
N GLU A 233 -8.15 20.53 -1.65
CA GLU A 233 -7.71 21.26 -2.83
C GLU A 233 -6.74 20.43 -3.68
N THR A 234 -5.80 19.71 -3.04
CA THR A 234 -4.92 18.76 -3.75
C THR A 234 -5.74 17.71 -4.51
N TRP A 235 -6.78 17.15 -3.88
CA TRP A 235 -7.65 16.17 -4.54
C TRP A 235 -8.48 16.77 -5.66
N ALA A 236 -8.91 18.04 -5.54
CA ALA A 236 -9.57 18.75 -6.62
C ALA A 236 -8.64 18.94 -7.84
N ASP A 237 -7.38 19.31 -7.61
CA ASP A 237 -6.36 19.44 -8.66
C ASP A 237 -6.08 18.10 -9.35
N VAL A 238 -5.96 17.01 -8.59
CA VAL A 238 -5.76 15.67 -9.15
C VAL A 238 -6.93 15.24 -10.03
N ASN A 239 -8.16 15.42 -9.55
CA ASN A 239 -9.36 15.09 -10.32
C ASN A 239 -9.48 15.95 -11.57
N ALA A 240 -9.16 17.24 -11.49
CA ALA A 240 -9.14 18.15 -12.65
C ALA A 240 -8.10 17.70 -13.68
N ALA A 241 -6.88 17.30 -13.23
CA ALA A 241 -5.84 16.79 -14.10
C ALA A 241 -6.26 15.50 -14.82
N ILE A 242 -6.85 14.52 -14.10
CA ILE A 242 -7.37 13.28 -14.69
C ILE A 242 -8.42 13.58 -15.77
N ASN A 243 -9.37 14.47 -15.46
CA ASN A 243 -10.43 14.85 -16.38
C ASN A 243 -9.91 15.55 -17.64
N LEU A 244 -8.94 16.47 -17.50
CA LEU A 244 -8.32 17.18 -18.62
C LEU A 244 -7.52 16.25 -19.54
N ARG A 245 -6.88 15.23 -18.98
CA ARG A 245 -6.07 14.29 -19.76
C ARG A 245 -6.93 13.31 -20.57
N THR A 246 -8.18 13.11 -20.20
CA THR A 246 -9.16 12.24 -20.90
C THR A 246 -8.64 10.83 -21.26
N ALA A 247 -7.57 10.41 -20.58
CA ALA A 247 -6.88 9.16 -20.87
C ALA A 247 -7.47 7.97 -20.09
N GLY A 248 -8.48 8.19 -19.24
CA GLY A 248 -9.09 7.17 -18.38
C GLY A 248 -8.12 6.65 -17.31
N GLU A 249 -7.27 7.55 -16.83
CA GLU A 249 -6.34 7.29 -15.74
C GLU A 249 -7.07 7.29 -14.39
N SER A 250 -6.48 6.61 -13.43
CA SER A 250 -6.86 6.67 -12.02
C SER A 250 -5.64 6.97 -11.16
N TYR A 251 -5.84 7.34 -9.90
CA TYR A 251 -4.70 7.45 -8.98
C TYR A 251 -4.22 6.05 -8.57
N VAL A 252 -2.96 5.79 -8.87
CA VAL A 252 -2.32 4.48 -8.64
C VAL A 252 -1.34 4.50 -7.48
N GLY A 253 -1.18 5.66 -6.83
CA GLY A 253 -0.33 5.80 -5.66
C GLY A 253 0.11 7.24 -5.41
N TRP A 254 1.20 7.38 -4.70
CA TRP A 254 1.78 8.67 -4.34
C TRP A 254 3.30 8.59 -4.23
N ILE A 255 3.93 9.74 -4.38
CA ILE A 255 5.37 9.91 -4.18
C ILE A 255 5.55 10.98 -3.12
N HIS A 256 6.45 10.75 -2.16
CA HIS A 256 6.86 11.77 -1.21
C HIS A 256 8.37 11.72 -0.96
N THR A 257 8.87 12.76 -0.32
CA THR A 257 10.30 12.94 -0.16
C THR A 257 10.69 12.97 1.31
N HIS A 258 11.81 12.31 1.63
CA HIS A 258 12.49 12.44 2.90
C HIS A 258 13.79 13.21 2.67
N PRO A 259 13.88 14.50 3.04
CA PRO A 259 15.11 15.30 2.87
C PRO A 259 16.16 14.91 3.92
N CYS A 260 16.55 13.64 3.93
CA CYS A 260 17.43 13.02 4.92
C CYS A 260 18.79 13.71 5.02
N ARG A 261 19.27 14.26 3.91
CA ARG A 261 20.52 15.06 3.86
C ARG A 261 20.45 16.25 4.81
N VAL A 262 19.30 16.89 4.90
CA VAL A 262 19.11 18.08 5.77
C VAL A 262 18.83 17.66 7.20
N TRP A 263 18.09 16.56 7.41
CA TRP A 263 17.79 16.05 8.75
C TRP A 263 19.01 15.41 9.46
N CYS A 264 19.99 14.96 8.69
CA CYS A 264 21.18 14.34 9.23
C CYS A 264 22.15 15.39 9.81
N HIS A 265 22.28 15.42 11.12
CA HIS A 265 23.23 16.31 11.85
C HIS A 265 24.53 15.59 12.23
N CYS A 266 24.79 14.39 11.70
CA CYS A 266 26.02 13.64 11.98
C CYS A 266 27.23 14.40 11.41
N PRO A 267 28.26 14.73 12.22
CA PRO A 267 29.40 15.53 11.77
C PRO A 267 30.36 14.74 10.88
N GLU A 268 30.52 13.44 11.15
CA GLU A 268 31.54 12.60 10.52
C GLU A 268 30.95 11.73 9.40
N PRO A 269 31.66 11.51 8.29
CA PRO A 269 31.18 10.69 7.17
C PRO A 269 30.79 9.28 7.59
N GLU A 270 31.54 8.65 8.49
CA GLU A 270 31.30 7.29 8.98
C GLU A 270 29.96 7.19 9.73
N LYS A 271 29.64 8.22 10.53
CA LYS A 271 28.37 8.32 11.24
C LYS A 271 27.19 8.60 10.30
N LYS A 272 27.43 9.32 9.19
CA LYS A 272 26.40 9.57 8.17
C LYS A 272 25.95 8.30 7.46
N VAL A 273 26.88 7.37 7.19
CA VAL A 273 26.55 6.08 6.52
C VAL A 273 25.54 5.27 7.36
N ASN A 274 25.69 5.29 8.68
CA ASN A 274 24.84 4.54 9.63
C ASN A 274 23.79 5.41 10.31
N CYS A 275 23.58 6.63 9.84
CA CYS A 275 22.56 7.52 10.37
C CYS A 275 21.16 6.96 10.07
N GLY A 276 20.26 6.98 11.05
CA GLY A 276 18.88 6.53 10.84
C GLY A 276 18.17 7.23 9.69
N TYR A 277 18.49 8.51 9.45
CA TYR A 277 17.98 9.26 8.29
C TYR A 277 18.64 8.87 6.95
N SER A 278 19.76 8.17 6.97
CA SER A 278 20.46 7.69 5.75
C SER A 278 19.97 6.31 5.30
N LEU A 279 18.98 5.74 5.98
CA LEU A 279 18.38 4.45 5.66
C LEU A 279 17.03 4.68 4.97
N ASP A 280 16.70 3.79 4.03
CA ASP A 280 15.38 3.79 3.44
C ASP A 280 14.35 3.33 4.48
N PHE A 281 13.33 4.14 4.71
CA PHE A 281 12.27 3.81 5.66
C PHE A 281 10.90 4.34 5.20
N PHE A 282 9.87 3.73 5.72
CA PHE A 282 8.48 4.16 5.59
C PHE A 282 7.96 4.39 7.01
N SER A 283 7.67 5.63 7.34
CA SER A 283 7.33 6.01 8.70
C SER A 283 5.95 5.46 9.10
N THR A 284 5.65 5.46 10.39
CA THR A 284 4.30 5.11 10.87
C THR A 284 3.24 6.09 10.36
N THR A 285 3.61 7.34 10.15
CA THR A 285 2.74 8.37 9.55
C THR A 285 2.47 8.07 8.09
N ASP A 286 3.49 7.68 7.32
CA ASP A 286 3.34 7.28 5.92
C ASP A 286 2.46 6.04 5.78
N ALA A 287 2.70 5.05 6.63
CA ALA A 287 1.89 3.83 6.66
C ALA A 287 0.42 4.14 7.01
N TYR A 288 0.18 5.06 7.94
CA TYR A 288 -1.17 5.51 8.28
C TYR A 288 -1.84 6.23 7.10
N LEU A 289 -1.13 7.18 6.46
CA LEU A 289 -1.64 7.89 5.28
C LEU A 289 -1.94 6.91 4.14
N HIS A 290 -1.01 5.99 3.85
CA HIS A 290 -1.21 4.98 2.81
C HIS A 290 -2.43 4.11 3.10
N ARG A 291 -2.61 3.70 4.35
CA ARG A 291 -3.77 2.91 4.78
C ARG A 291 -5.10 3.66 4.65
N CYS A 292 -5.14 4.93 5.01
CA CYS A 292 -6.36 5.72 5.00
C CYS A 292 -6.78 6.19 3.60
N VAL A 293 -5.82 6.43 2.70
CA VAL A 293 -6.06 7.10 1.43
C VAL A 293 -5.80 6.20 0.23
N PHE A 294 -4.77 5.36 0.29
CA PHE A 294 -4.32 4.49 -0.79
C PHE A 294 -4.54 3.01 -0.45
N TYR A 295 -5.75 2.68 -0.04
CA TYR A 295 -6.12 1.35 0.44
C TYR A 295 -6.31 0.31 -0.68
N GLY A 296 -6.30 0.72 -1.96
CA GLY A 296 -6.39 -0.20 -3.09
C GLY A 296 -5.16 -1.10 -3.19
N ALA A 297 -5.36 -2.41 -3.32
CA ALA A 297 -4.29 -3.41 -3.30
C ALA A 297 -3.21 -3.19 -4.39
N HIS A 298 -3.55 -2.50 -5.48
CA HIS A 298 -2.62 -2.15 -6.57
C HIS A 298 -1.82 -0.86 -6.32
N GLN A 299 -2.19 -0.06 -5.32
CA GLN A 299 -1.60 1.26 -5.10
C GLN A 299 -0.22 1.17 -4.46
N ILE A 300 0.68 2.06 -4.88
CA ILE A 300 2.06 2.12 -4.43
C ILE A 300 2.37 3.46 -3.76
N ALA A 301 3.23 3.43 -2.75
CA ALA A 301 3.94 4.60 -2.24
C ALA A 301 5.39 4.53 -2.70
N VAL A 302 5.92 5.64 -3.19
CA VAL A 302 7.35 5.78 -3.50
C VAL A 302 7.95 6.86 -2.62
N VAL A 303 9.03 6.52 -1.93
CA VAL A 303 9.79 7.44 -1.09
C VAL A 303 11.07 7.82 -1.81
N LEU A 304 11.29 9.12 -1.97
CA LEU A 304 12.55 9.69 -2.44
C LEU A 304 13.35 10.14 -1.22
N GLY A 305 14.32 9.35 -0.83
CA GLY A 305 15.24 9.66 0.26
C GLY A 305 16.59 10.15 -0.23
N ASP A 306 17.49 10.35 0.72
CA ASP A 306 18.91 10.58 0.46
C ASP A 306 19.73 9.57 1.29
N ARG A 307 20.68 8.91 0.64
CA ARG A 307 21.62 8.02 1.30
C ARG A 307 23.04 8.58 1.18
N PHE A 308 23.77 8.60 2.30
CA PHE A 308 25.17 8.95 2.29
C PHE A 308 26.02 7.70 1.95
N LEU A 309 26.78 7.81 0.87
CA LEU A 309 27.71 6.77 0.44
C LEU A 309 29.15 7.20 0.73
N SER A 310 29.92 6.34 1.43
CA SER A 310 31.31 6.62 1.71
C SER A 310 32.10 6.90 0.43
N GLY A 311 32.85 8.00 0.41
CA GLY A 311 33.63 8.45 -0.75
C GLY A 311 32.82 9.05 -1.92
N LYS A 312 31.49 8.98 -1.89
CA LYS A 312 30.62 9.48 -2.97
C LYS A 312 29.65 10.58 -2.52
N GLY A 313 29.52 10.82 -1.20
CA GLY A 313 28.59 11.80 -0.64
C GLY A 313 27.14 11.37 -0.68
N TRP A 314 26.22 12.34 -0.58
CA TRP A 314 24.80 12.11 -0.65
C TRP A 314 24.32 11.77 -2.06
N LYS A 315 23.44 10.77 -2.14
CA LYS A 315 22.78 10.34 -3.37
C LYS A 315 21.29 10.17 -3.10
N THR A 316 20.48 10.61 -4.03
CA THR A 316 19.04 10.29 -4.01
C THR A 316 18.84 8.79 -4.13
N THR A 317 17.94 8.27 -3.31
CA THR A 317 17.49 6.88 -3.34
C THR A 317 15.98 6.83 -3.52
N TYR A 318 15.52 5.69 -3.99
CA TYR A 318 14.11 5.40 -4.19
C TYR A 318 13.74 4.13 -3.45
N SER A 319 12.60 4.14 -2.77
CA SER A 319 12.05 2.95 -2.11
C SER A 319 10.56 2.85 -2.42
N GLY A 320 10.11 1.64 -2.76
CA GLY A 320 8.70 1.35 -3.01
C GLY A 320 8.04 0.67 -1.82
N TYR A 321 6.79 1.01 -1.54
CA TYR A 321 5.95 0.38 -0.52
C TYR A 321 4.55 0.17 -1.06
N GLY A 322 3.89 -0.89 -0.63
CA GLY A 322 2.52 -1.15 -1.07
C GLY A 322 1.94 -2.39 -0.39
N TRP A 323 0.78 -2.79 -0.84
CA TRP A 323 0.02 -3.85 -0.20
C TRP A 323 0.47 -5.24 -0.62
N ASP A 324 0.61 -6.13 0.35
CA ASP A 324 0.73 -7.56 0.19
C ASP A 324 -0.19 -8.26 1.21
N HIS A 325 -1.23 -8.93 0.75
CA HIS A 325 -2.23 -9.58 1.61
C HIS A 325 -2.75 -8.68 2.75
N GLY A 326 -3.03 -7.39 2.41
CA GLY A 326 -3.53 -6.41 3.38
C GLY A 326 -2.48 -5.83 4.34
N ILE A 327 -1.21 -6.12 4.13
CA ILE A 327 -0.08 -5.61 4.90
C ILE A 327 0.74 -4.68 4.00
N ILE A 328 1.23 -3.56 4.56
CA ILE A 328 2.15 -2.68 3.85
C ILE A 328 3.57 -3.27 3.96
N VAL A 329 4.17 -3.53 2.80
CA VAL A 329 5.52 -4.10 2.69
C VAL A 329 6.38 -3.29 1.73
N SER A 330 7.69 -3.46 1.78
CA SER A 330 8.59 -2.99 0.73
C SER A 330 8.21 -3.64 -0.60
N ARG A 331 8.12 -2.85 -1.66
CA ARG A 331 7.72 -3.27 -2.99
C ARG A 331 8.73 -2.91 -4.05
N GLN A 332 8.97 -3.86 -4.94
CA GLN A 332 9.77 -3.62 -6.14
C GLN A 332 8.97 -2.81 -7.16
N PHE A 333 9.65 -1.92 -7.87
CA PHE A 333 9.13 -1.27 -9.07
C PHE A 333 10.23 -1.09 -10.12
N TYR A 334 9.81 -0.85 -11.36
CA TYR A 334 10.68 -0.73 -12.52
C TYR A 334 10.69 0.71 -13.03
N ILE A 335 11.89 1.26 -13.23
CA ILE A 335 12.06 2.56 -13.88
C ILE A 335 12.17 2.34 -15.38
N THR A 336 11.32 3.02 -16.17
CA THR A 336 11.30 2.96 -17.64
C THR A 336 11.75 4.28 -18.27
N ASP A 337 12.00 4.27 -19.58
CA ASP A 337 12.29 5.51 -20.33
C ASP A 337 11.03 6.27 -20.78
N GLY A 338 9.84 5.71 -20.53
CA GLY A 338 8.55 6.33 -20.86
C GLY A 338 8.24 6.35 -22.36
N SER A 339 8.93 5.57 -23.17
CA SER A 339 8.73 5.57 -24.64
C SER A 339 7.39 4.99 -25.06
N VAL A 340 6.89 3.97 -24.32
CA VAL A 340 5.62 3.29 -24.62
C VAL A 340 4.43 4.19 -24.37
N GLU A 341 4.46 4.97 -23.30
CA GLU A 341 3.40 5.90 -22.93
C GLU A 341 3.30 7.04 -23.95
N ARG A 342 4.44 7.58 -24.41
CA ARG A 342 4.50 8.64 -25.44
C ARG A 342 3.89 8.17 -26.75
N GLN A 343 4.24 7.00 -27.24
CA GLN A 343 3.67 6.46 -28.49
C GLN A 343 2.14 6.25 -28.43
N SER A 344 1.61 5.94 -27.26
CA SER A 344 0.17 5.78 -27.08
C SER A 344 -0.58 7.13 -27.09
N PHE A 345 0.05 8.21 -26.69
CA PHE A 345 -0.51 9.57 -26.80
C PHE A 345 -0.49 10.07 -28.26
N GLU A 346 0.63 9.93 -28.97
CA GLU A 346 0.77 10.36 -30.36
C GLU A 346 -0.21 9.65 -31.29
N LYS A 347 -0.45 8.35 -31.10
CA LYS A 347 -1.46 7.59 -31.86
C LYS A 347 -2.90 8.09 -31.64
N ARG A 348 -3.21 8.67 -30.49
CA ARG A 348 -4.54 9.22 -30.19
C ARG A 348 -4.74 10.59 -30.85
N GLU A 349 -3.73 11.44 -30.85
CA GLU A 349 -3.79 12.73 -31.53
C GLU A 349 -3.94 12.59 -33.05
N THR A 350 -3.29 11.58 -33.64
CA THR A 350 -3.42 11.29 -35.07
C THR A 350 -4.79 10.71 -35.43
N ASN A 351 -5.36 9.82 -34.61
CA ASN A 351 -6.69 9.27 -34.84
C ASN A 351 -7.83 10.25 -34.55
N GLY A 352 -7.63 11.24 -33.68
CA GLY A 352 -8.60 12.30 -33.37
C GLY A 352 -8.72 13.35 -34.50
N LYS A 353 -7.69 13.50 -35.34
CA LYS A 353 -7.69 14.43 -36.47
C LYS A 353 -8.34 13.88 -37.75
N THR A 354 -8.59 12.57 -37.81
CA THR A 354 -9.14 11.92 -39.03
C THR A 354 -10.67 11.83 -39.02
N THR A 355 -11.35 12.22 -37.94
CA THR A 355 -12.82 12.16 -37.84
C THR A 355 -13.51 13.53 -37.90
N ALA A 356 -12.77 14.61 -38.19
CA ALA A 356 -13.27 15.96 -38.40
C ALA A 356 -12.99 16.42 -39.82
N GLY A 357 -13.47 15.66 -40.82
CA GLY A 357 -13.42 15.96 -42.22
C GLY A 357 -14.77 15.67 -42.86
#